data_692a1d781544ca04f4fa2107b32a3353
#
_entry.id   692a1d781544ca04f4fa2107b32a3353
#
_cell.length_a   1.000
_cell.length_b   1.000
_cell.length_c   1.000
_cell.angle_alpha   90.00
_cell.angle_beta   90.00
_cell.angle_gamma   90.00
#
_symmetry.space_group_name_H-M   'P 1'
#
loop_
_entity.id
_entity.type
_entity.pdbx_description
1 polymer ?
#
loop_
_entity_poly.entity_id
_entity_poly.type
_entity_poly.pdbx_seq_one_letter_code
_entity_poly.pdbx_strand_id
1 'polypeptide(L)'
;SPLRPRRRLYALANIFLLLLMWVFVGMAGHPLSLIRAAVMLTVMQACSLLSRDSNPLVNLSLAAFIILLFSPQALFDAGFQLSFLSVFFILYRRPIYDRRKTLRQKVLFYFYQLFTTSLRAQIGTAPLVTFHFHVLPLLALPVSFIVIPLAYLLLVLSACFFLLPFMATPIAAVLNSLVFLLNSVLAWVSSLPGSCLQVAPTACTVVGCYALYYCVLQYRRWRLPRFVYVAALV
;
A
#
# COMPACT_ATOMS: atom_id res chain seq x y z
N SER A 1 -18.51 31.07 6.20
CA SER A 1 -17.23 31.73 5.92
C SER A 1 -16.71 31.27 4.56
N PRO A 2 -16.29 32.17 3.66
CA PRO A 2 -15.86 31.79 2.32
C PRO A 2 -14.62 30.91 2.44
N LEU A 3 -14.73 29.69 1.90
CA LEU A 3 -13.62 28.73 1.84
C LEU A 3 -12.43 29.41 1.17
N ARG A 4 -11.30 29.46 1.88
CA ARG A 4 -10.07 30.06 1.36
C ARG A 4 -9.79 29.52 -0.05
N PRO A 5 -9.39 30.34 -1.03
CA PRO A 5 -9.26 29.96 -2.44
C PRO A 5 -8.38 28.72 -2.65
N ARG A 6 -7.36 28.53 -1.84
CA ARG A 6 -6.53 27.30 -1.83
C ARG A 6 -7.32 26.02 -1.57
N ARG A 7 -8.35 26.05 -0.70
CA ARG A 7 -9.13 24.85 -0.36
C ARG A 7 -10.06 24.41 -1.52
N ARG A 8 -10.59 25.37 -2.28
CA ARG A 8 -11.36 25.08 -3.50
C ARG A 8 -10.47 24.50 -4.60
N LEU A 9 -9.27 25.04 -4.78
CA LEU A 9 -8.32 24.54 -5.77
C LEU A 9 -7.89 23.08 -5.45
N TYR A 10 -7.61 22.77 -4.18
CA TYR A 10 -7.33 21.40 -3.75
C TYR A 10 -8.52 20.45 -3.94
N ALA A 11 -9.74 20.90 -3.67
CA ALA A 11 -10.94 20.10 -3.88
C ALA A 11 -11.16 19.80 -5.38
N LEU A 12 -11.00 20.79 -6.24
CA LEU A 12 -11.13 20.63 -7.69
C LEU A 12 -10.03 19.70 -8.24
N ALA A 13 -8.78 19.86 -7.81
CA ALA A 13 -7.68 18.98 -8.21
C ALA A 13 -7.95 17.51 -7.78
N ASN A 14 -8.44 17.29 -6.57
CA ASN A 14 -8.78 15.96 -6.08
C ASN A 14 -9.96 15.34 -6.87
N ILE A 15 -10.99 16.10 -7.17
CA ILE A 15 -12.12 15.63 -8.00
C ILE A 15 -11.61 15.27 -9.41
N PHE A 16 -10.77 16.11 -9.99
CA PHE A 16 -10.19 15.85 -11.32
C PHE A 16 -9.35 14.57 -11.31
N LEU A 17 -8.50 14.36 -10.30
CA LEU A 17 -7.71 13.13 -10.14
C LEU A 17 -8.58 11.89 -9.98
N LEU A 18 -9.69 11.99 -9.21
CA LEU A 18 -10.64 10.89 -9.09
C LEU A 18 -11.32 10.56 -10.42
N LEU A 19 -11.74 11.56 -11.17
CA LEU A 19 -12.33 11.36 -12.50
C LEU A 19 -11.32 10.67 -13.44
N LEU A 20 -10.08 11.15 -13.48
CA LEU A 20 -9.01 10.54 -14.29
C LEU A 20 -8.79 9.08 -13.91
N MET A 21 -8.79 8.78 -12.60
CA MET A 21 -8.63 7.42 -12.10
C MET A 21 -9.79 6.51 -12.54
N TRP A 22 -11.05 6.97 -12.45
CA TRP A 22 -12.20 6.17 -12.88
C TRP A 22 -12.25 5.98 -14.40
N VAL A 23 -11.82 6.97 -15.17
CA VAL A 23 -11.64 6.83 -16.64
C VAL A 23 -10.58 5.75 -16.92
N PHE A 24 -9.45 5.76 -16.19
CA PHE A 24 -8.41 4.75 -16.32
C PHE A 24 -8.92 3.34 -15.96
N VAL A 25 -9.73 3.19 -14.90
CA VAL A 25 -10.39 1.93 -14.54
C VAL A 25 -11.26 1.41 -15.69
N GLY A 26 -12.04 2.31 -16.32
CA GLY A 26 -12.86 1.98 -17.49
C GLY A 26 -12.03 1.52 -18.69
N MET A 27 -10.95 2.21 -19.00
CA MET A 27 -10.05 1.86 -20.10
C MET A 27 -9.29 0.56 -19.87
N ALA A 28 -8.97 0.25 -18.62
CA ALA A 28 -8.24 -0.97 -18.24
C ALA A 28 -9.09 -2.25 -18.23
N GLY A 29 -10.39 -2.17 -18.54
CA GLY A 29 -11.28 -3.34 -18.56
C GLY A 29 -11.75 -3.80 -17.19
N HIS A 30 -11.81 -2.92 -16.21
CA HIS A 30 -12.37 -3.15 -14.86
C HIS A 30 -11.70 -4.29 -14.05
N PRO A 31 -10.37 -4.41 -14.00
CA PRO A 31 -9.76 -5.43 -13.17
C PRO A 31 -10.12 -5.21 -11.70
N LEU A 32 -10.52 -6.28 -11.00
CA LEU A 32 -11.00 -6.22 -9.60
C LEU A 32 -10.03 -5.53 -8.64
N SER A 33 -8.72 -5.70 -8.85
CA SER A 33 -7.69 -5.04 -8.04
C SER A 33 -7.70 -3.53 -8.20
N LEU A 34 -7.92 -3.05 -9.42
CA LEU A 34 -7.97 -1.61 -9.73
C LEU A 34 -9.25 -0.98 -9.20
N ILE A 35 -10.40 -1.68 -9.33
CA ILE A 35 -11.67 -1.23 -8.75
C ILE A 35 -11.55 -1.06 -7.23
N ARG A 36 -10.95 -2.04 -6.53
CA ARG A 36 -10.74 -1.96 -5.09
C ARG A 36 -9.91 -0.74 -4.70
N ALA A 37 -8.79 -0.51 -5.39
CA ALA A 37 -7.95 0.66 -5.15
C ALA A 37 -8.71 1.97 -5.42
N ALA A 38 -9.49 2.02 -6.50
CA ALA A 38 -10.30 3.17 -6.87
C ALA A 38 -11.36 3.49 -5.81
N VAL A 39 -12.09 2.49 -5.32
CA VAL A 39 -13.10 2.67 -4.26
C VAL A 39 -12.44 3.12 -2.96
N MET A 40 -11.32 2.51 -2.53
CA MET A 40 -10.59 2.93 -1.34
C MET A 40 -10.14 4.40 -1.42
N LEU A 41 -9.59 4.82 -2.55
CA LEU A 41 -9.14 6.19 -2.77
C LEU A 41 -10.32 7.16 -2.81
N THR A 42 -11.42 6.79 -3.47
CA THR A 42 -12.64 7.61 -3.54
C THR A 42 -13.23 7.85 -2.15
N VAL A 43 -13.36 6.78 -1.35
CA VAL A 43 -13.86 6.88 0.03
C VAL A 43 -12.93 7.73 0.89
N MET A 44 -11.62 7.51 0.80
CA MET A 44 -10.64 8.28 1.57
C MET A 44 -10.68 9.77 1.22
N GLN A 45 -10.81 10.11 -0.06
CA GLN A 45 -10.94 11.48 -0.54
C GLN A 45 -12.28 12.11 -0.13
N ALA A 46 -13.39 11.39 -0.28
CA ALA A 46 -14.71 11.85 0.13
C ALA A 46 -14.75 12.16 1.64
N CYS A 47 -14.25 11.24 2.47
CA CYS A 47 -14.17 11.44 3.93
C CYS A 47 -13.26 12.63 4.29
N SER A 48 -12.14 12.82 3.59
CA SER A 48 -11.25 13.97 3.83
C SER A 48 -11.88 15.32 3.45
N LEU A 49 -12.79 15.33 2.49
CA LEU A 49 -13.53 16.53 2.10
C LEU A 49 -14.69 16.84 3.07
N LEU A 50 -15.36 15.80 3.58
CA LEU A 50 -16.52 15.96 4.47
C LEU A 50 -16.10 16.21 5.94
N SER A 51 -15.08 15.53 6.43
CA SER A 51 -14.67 15.60 7.83
C SER A 51 -13.23 16.07 7.99
N ARG A 52 -13.02 16.94 8.99
CA ARG A 52 -11.70 17.51 9.31
C ARG A 52 -10.74 16.48 9.92
N ASP A 53 -11.29 15.47 10.60
CA ASP A 53 -10.58 14.41 11.35
C ASP A 53 -11.06 13.02 10.92
N SER A 54 -10.80 12.63 9.65
CA SER A 54 -11.14 11.29 9.20
C SER A 54 -10.11 10.26 9.69
N ASN A 55 -10.55 9.30 10.49
CA ASN A 55 -9.72 8.17 10.88
C ASN A 55 -9.53 7.23 9.65
N PRO A 56 -8.29 6.99 9.20
CA PRO A 56 -8.05 6.18 8.01
C PRO A 56 -8.55 4.73 8.13
N LEU A 57 -8.63 4.19 9.35
CA LEU A 57 -9.18 2.84 9.56
C LEU A 57 -10.70 2.83 9.34
N VAL A 58 -11.41 3.90 9.72
CA VAL A 58 -12.85 4.06 9.44
C VAL A 58 -13.08 4.16 7.93
N ASN A 59 -12.24 4.92 7.22
CA ASN A 59 -12.33 5.04 5.75
C ASN A 59 -12.10 3.68 5.06
N LEU A 60 -11.15 2.89 5.57
CA LEU A 60 -10.89 1.55 5.08
C LEU A 60 -12.09 0.62 5.29
N SER A 61 -12.68 0.66 6.48
CA SER A 61 -13.89 -0.13 6.81
C SER A 61 -15.08 0.26 5.96
N LEU A 62 -15.27 1.57 5.71
CA LEU A 62 -16.33 2.07 4.83
C LEU A 62 -16.12 1.62 3.38
N ALA A 63 -14.88 1.64 2.88
CA ALA A 63 -14.57 1.14 1.54
C ALA A 63 -14.85 -0.37 1.42
N ALA A 64 -14.47 -1.17 2.44
CA ALA A 64 -14.79 -2.59 2.50
C ALA A 64 -16.30 -2.83 2.48
N PHE A 65 -17.05 -2.10 3.29
CA PHE A 65 -18.51 -2.20 3.36
C PHE A 65 -19.16 -1.91 2.00
N ILE A 66 -18.73 -0.83 1.33
CA ILE A 66 -19.25 -0.47 0.00
C ILE A 66 -18.99 -1.60 -1.00
N ILE A 67 -17.79 -2.15 -1.06
CA ILE A 67 -17.46 -3.24 -2.01
C ILE A 67 -18.30 -4.47 -1.72
N LEU A 68 -18.46 -4.85 -0.45
CA LEU A 68 -19.23 -6.02 -0.03
C LEU A 68 -20.74 -5.84 -0.27
N LEU A 69 -21.24 -4.61 -0.25
CA LEU A 69 -22.64 -4.32 -0.56
C LEU A 69 -22.96 -4.62 -2.03
N PHE A 70 -22.03 -4.30 -2.96
CA PHE A 70 -22.20 -4.57 -4.39
C PHE A 70 -21.79 -5.98 -4.79
N SER A 71 -20.84 -6.58 -4.09
CA SER A 71 -20.28 -7.89 -4.40
C SER A 71 -19.94 -8.66 -3.12
N PRO A 72 -20.92 -9.34 -2.49
CA PRO A 72 -20.68 -10.09 -1.24
C PRO A 72 -19.65 -11.20 -1.40
N GLN A 73 -19.56 -11.78 -2.60
CA GLN A 73 -18.61 -12.85 -2.93
C GLN A 73 -17.14 -12.38 -2.83
N ALA A 74 -16.88 -11.08 -2.94
CA ALA A 74 -15.54 -10.53 -2.81
C ALA A 74 -14.89 -10.85 -1.45
N LEU A 75 -15.69 -11.12 -0.41
CA LEU A 75 -15.18 -11.50 0.90
C LEU A 75 -14.30 -12.77 0.86
N PHE A 76 -14.60 -13.70 -0.05
CA PHE A 76 -13.87 -14.95 -0.22
C PHE A 76 -12.75 -14.86 -1.26
N ASP A 77 -12.63 -13.72 -1.96
CA ASP A 77 -11.56 -13.49 -2.91
C ASP A 77 -10.24 -13.20 -2.18
N ALA A 78 -9.21 -13.99 -2.48
CA ALA A 78 -7.86 -13.81 -1.92
C ALA A 78 -7.33 -12.39 -2.12
N GLY A 79 -7.56 -11.82 -3.30
CA GLY A 79 -7.12 -10.48 -3.62
C GLY A 79 -7.81 -9.40 -2.78
N PHE A 80 -9.09 -9.54 -2.45
CA PHE A 80 -9.80 -8.65 -1.53
C PHE A 80 -9.21 -8.74 -0.13
N GLN A 81 -9.10 -9.95 0.41
CA GLN A 81 -8.58 -10.20 1.75
C GLN A 81 -7.15 -9.65 1.90
N LEU A 82 -6.25 -9.94 0.96
CA LEU A 82 -4.86 -9.49 0.99
C LEU A 82 -4.73 -7.97 0.87
N SER A 83 -5.51 -7.32 0.00
CA SER A 83 -5.44 -5.87 -0.19
C SER A 83 -5.93 -5.10 1.03
N PHE A 84 -7.08 -5.48 1.60
CA PHE A 84 -7.61 -4.82 2.80
C PHE A 84 -6.76 -5.08 4.03
N LEU A 85 -6.27 -6.29 4.19
CA LEU A 85 -5.42 -6.68 5.30
C LEU A 85 -4.06 -5.94 5.25
N SER A 86 -3.42 -5.86 4.09
CA SER A 86 -2.17 -5.12 3.94
C SER A 86 -2.33 -3.64 4.31
N VAL A 87 -3.38 -2.99 3.81
CA VAL A 87 -3.66 -1.58 4.13
C VAL A 87 -3.99 -1.40 5.61
N PHE A 88 -4.76 -2.32 6.22
CA PHE A 88 -5.04 -2.31 7.65
C PHE A 88 -3.75 -2.34 8.48
N PHE A 89 -2.82 -3.26 8.21
CA PHE A 89 -1.57 -3.36 8.94
C PHE A 89 -0.65 -2.15 8.72
N ILE A 90 -0.66 -1.55 7.54
CA ILE A 90 0.06 -0.31 7.26
C ILE A 90 -0.50 0.86 8.07
N LEU A 91 -1.83 0.98 8.14
CA LEU A 91 -2.52 2.09 8.80
C LEU A 91 -2.54 1.98 10.32
N TYR A 92 -2.50 0.77 10.88
CA TYR A 92 -2.66 0.52 12.31
C TYR A 92 -1.62 1.26 13.18
N ARG A 93 -0.40 1.49 12.65
CA ARG A 93 0.64 2.31 13.30
C ARG A 93 1.32 3.20 12.29
N ARG A 94 0.79 4.40 12.08
CA ARG A 94 1.47 5.40 11.25
C ARG A 94 2.70 5.92 12.00
N PRO A 95 3.87 6.02 11.36
CA PRO A 95 5.00 6.74 11.92
C PRO A 95 4.65 8.23 12.02
N ILE A 96 4.96 8.84 13.17
CA ILE A 96 4.79 10.29 13.38
C ILE A 96 5.80 10.99 12.49
N TYR A 97 5.33 11.80 11.55
CA TYR A 97 6.19 12.58 10.66
C TYR A 97 6.67 13.84 11.37
N ASP A 98 7.95 13.91 11.69
CA ASP A 98 8.58 15.11 12.21
C ASP A 98 9.06 16.02 11.05
N ARG A 99 8.52 17.25 10.98
CA ARG A 99 8.81 18.23 9.93
C ARG A 99 10.21 18.87 10.01
N ARG A 100 10.93 18.71 11.13
CA ARG A 100 12.17 19.45 11.42
C ARG A 100 13.45 18.73 11.00
N LYS A 101 13.42 17.80 10.02
CA LYS A 101 14.59 16.99 9.64
C LYS A 101 15.41 17.62 8.52
N THR A 102 16.74 17.57 8.67
CA THR A 102 17.73 17.90 7.62
C THR A 102 17.54 16.97 6.41
N LEU A 103 17.97 17.37 5.21
CA LEU A 103 17.82 16.57 3.97
C LEU A 103 18.33 15.12 4.13
N ARG A 104 19.51 14.94 4.75
CA ARG A 104 20.10 13.63 5.03
C ARG A 104 19.20 12.77 5.94
N GLN A 105 18.62 13.37 6.96
CA GLN A 105 17.68 12.70 7.87
C GLN A 105 16.35 12.35 7.18
N LYS A 106 15.90 13.18 6.22
CA LYS A 106 14.69 12.89 5.42
C LYS A 106 14.89 11.66 4.54
N VAL A 107 16.04 11.52 3.89
CA VAL A 107 16.36 10.37 3.05
C VAL A 107 16.43 9.10 3.90
N LEU A 108 17.15 9.14 5.03
CA LEU A 108 17.24 7.99 5.94
C LEU A 108 15.85 7.61 6.51
N PHE A 109 15.05 8.61 6.86
CA PHE A 109 13.68 8.40 7.33
C PHE A 109 12.77 7.80 6.25
N TYR A 110 12.94 8.19 4.98
CA TYR A 110 12.21 7.61 3.85
C TYR A 110 12.51 6.11 3.73
N PHE A 111 13.78 5.71 3.76
CA PHE A 111 14.17 4.30 3.72
C PHE A 111 13.65 3.51 4.93
N TYR A 112 13.74 4.09 6.12
CA TYR A 112 13.18 3.50 7.34
C TYR A 112 11.66 3.32 7.24
N GLN A 113 10.96 4.32 6.70
CA GLN A 113 9.50 4.26 6.50
C GLN A 113 9.14 3.21 5.45
N LEU A 114 9.87 3.14 4.35
CA LEU A 114 9.69 2.14 3.32
C LEU A 114 9.85 0.72 3.90
N PHE A 115 10.92 0.50 4.67
CA PHE A 115 11.16 -0.77 5.34
C PHE A 115 10.05 -1.15 6.31
N THR A 116 9.70 -0.26 7.22
CA THR A 116 8.69 -0.54 8.24
C THR A 116 7.31 -0.74 7.62
N THR A 117 6.97 -0.05 6.54
CA THR A 117 5.71 -0.21 5.83
C THR A 117 5.65 -1.56 5.12
N SER A 118 6.70 -1.93 4.38
CA SER A 118 6.81 -3.22 3.71
C SER A 118 6.80 -4.38 4.70
N LEU A 119 7.53 -4.27 5.82
CA LEU A 119 7.56 -5.27 6.88
C LEU A 119 6.18 -5.48 7.50
N ARG A 120 5.45 -4.41 7.79
CA ARG A 120 4.10 -4.51 8.35
C ARG A 120 3.12 -5.15 7.38
N ALA A 121 3.15 -4.74 6.11
CA ALA A 121 2.32 -5.36 5.08
C ALA A 121 2.61 -6.86 4.97
N GLN A 122 3.88 -7.26 4.93
CA GLN A 122 4.27 -8.67 4.82
C GLN A 122 3.89 -9.48 6.06
N ILE A 123 4.19 -9.02 7.27
CA ILE A 123 3.81 -9.71 8.50
C ILE A 123 2.28 -9.88 8.57
N GLY A 124 1.55 -8.83 8.17
CA GLY A 124 0.09 -8.87 8.17
C GLY A 124 -0.49 -9.83 7.14
N THR A 125 0.08 -9.91 5.96
CA THR A 125 -0.44 -10.74 4.85
C THR A 125 0.17 -12.13 4.80
N ALA A 126 1.33 -12.39 5.41
CA ALA A 126 2.05 -13.66 5.32
C ALA A 126 1.19 -14.89 5.66
N PRO A 127 0.39 -14.94 6.76
CA PRO A 127 -0.43 -16.10 7.05
C PRO A 127 -1.48 -16.38 5.97
N LEU A 128 -2.04 -15.33 5.38
CA LEU A 128 -3.06 -15.44 4.35
C LEU A 128 -2.46 -15.79 2.98
N VAL A 129 -1.28 -15.24 2.67
CA VAL A 129 -0.52 -15.61 1.46
C VAL A 129 -0.15 -17.07 1.49
N THR A 130 0.38 -17.58 2.61
CA THR A 130 0.71 -19.00 2.75
C THR A 130 -0.51 -19.89 2.66
N PHE A 131 -1.66 -19.46 3.15
CA PHE A 131 -2.90 -20.20 3.07
C PHE A 131 -3.45 -20.33 1.62
N HIS A 132 -3.44 -19.23 0.87
CA HIS A 132 -3.98 -19.23 -0.51
C HIS A 132 -2.98 -19.74 -1.54
N PHE A 133 -1.71 -19.45 -1.40
CA PHE A 133 -0.69 -19.74 -2.41
C PHE A 133 0.28 -20.85 -2.01
N HIS A 134 0.25 -21.32 -0.76
CA HIS A 134 1.15 -22.34 -0.22
C HIS A 134 2.65 -21.97 -0.30
N VAL A 135 2.95 -20.69 -0.47
CA VAL A 135 4.30 -20.16 -0.63
C VAL A 135 4.52 -18.97 0.29
N LEU A 136 5.65 -18.97 1.03
CA LEU A 136 6.12 -17.83 1.80
C LEU A 136 7.36 -17.24 1.15
N PRO A 137 7.28 -16.02 0.54
CA PRO A 137 8.42 -15.39 -0.10
C PRO A 137 9.31 -14.73 0.95
N LEU A 138 10.44 -15.36 1.31
CA LEU A 138 11.37 -14.85 2.32
C LEU A 138 12.12 -13.61 1.86
N LEU A 139 12.47 -13.57 0.56
CA LEU A 139 13.22 -12.47 -0.03
C LEU A 139 12.35 -11.27 -0.45
N ALA A 140 11.04 -11.32 -0.22
CA ALA A 140 10.15 -10.23 -0.58
C ALA A 140 10.49 -8.90 0.11
N LEU A 141 11.00 -8.92 1.35
CA LEU A 141 11.44 -7.71 2.07
C LEU A 141 12.60 -6.99 1.37
N PRO A 142 13.79 -7.63 1.20
CA PRO A 142 14.91 -6.96 0.54
C PRO A 142 14.58 -6.58 -0.91
N VAL A 143 13.84 -7.41 -1.62
CA VAL A 143 13.42 -7.13 -3.01
C VAL A 143 12.50 -5.90 -3.09
N SER A 144 11.63 -5.68 -2.12
CA SER A 144 10.75 -4.51 -2.06
C SER A 144 11.51 -3.18 -2.09
N PHE A 145 12.73 -3.12 -1.53
CA PHE A 145 13.56 -1.91 -1.57
C PHE A 145 13.99 -1.51 -2.98
N ILE A 146 14.14 -2.47 -3.88
CA ILE A 146 14.52 -2.26 -5.26
C ILE A 146 13.27 -2.08 -6.12
N VAL A 147 12.28 -2.96 -5.94
CA VAL A 147 11.09 -3.02 -6.78
C VAL A 147 10.17 -1.81 -6.57
N ILE A 148 9.96 -1.35 -5.33
CA ILE A 148 9.02 -0.25 -5.08
C ILE A 148 9.51 1.06 -5.70
N PRO A 149 10.78 1.52 -5.53
CA PRO A 149 11.25 2.73 -6.21
C PRO A 149 11.25 2.59 -7.72
N LEU A 150 11.60 1.40 -8.24
CA LEU A 150 11.63 1.14 -9.67
C LEU A 150 10.22 1.15 -10.28
N ALA A 151 9.24 0.54 -9.60
CA ALA A 151 7.84 0.59 -10.00
C ALA A 151 7.27 2.01 -9.96
N TYR A 152 7.64 2.82 -8.96
CA TYR A 152 7.25 4.22 -8.90
C TYR A 152 7.82 5.00 -10.09
N LEU A 153 9.10 4.79 -10.44
CA LEU A 153 9.73 5.42 -11.60
C LEU A 153 9.05 5.01 -12.90
N LEU A 154 8.71 3.72 -13.05
CA LEU A 154 7.94 3.21 -14.19
C LEU A 154 6.58 3.90 -14.31
N LEU A 155 5.84 4.07 -13.21
CA LEU A 155 4.54 4.75 -13.21
C LEU A 155 4.67 6.21 -13.66
N VAL A 156 5.66 6.94 -13.11
CA VAL A 156 5.88 8.35 -13.49
C VAL A 156 6.26 8.48 -14.96
N LEU A 157 7.18 7.65 -15.45
CA LEU A 157 7.58 7.66 -16.86
C LEU A 157 6.45 7.24 -17.80
N SER A 158 5.62 6.27 -17.39
CA SER A 158 4.43 5.89 -18.17
C SER A 158 3.43 7.04 -18.26
N ALA A 159 3.19 7.77 -17.16
CA ALA A 159 2.37 8.96 -17.20
C ALA A 159 2.96 10.05 -18.11
N CYS A 160 4.28 10.28 -18.05
CA CYS A 160 4.97 11.20 -18.94
C CYS A 160 4.87 10.78 -20.41
N PHE A 161 4.94 9.48 -20.70
CA PHE A 161 4.78 8.95 -22.06
C PHE A 161 3.42 9.31 -22.67
N PHE A 162 2.34 9.22 -21.89
CA PHE A 162 0.99 9.59 -22.36
C PHE A 162 0.79 11.11 -22.46
N LEU A 163 1.41 11.89 -21.55
CA LEU A 163 1.26 13.34 -21.53
C LEU A 163 2.12 14.06 -22.59
N LEU A 164 3.25 13.47 -23.00
CA LEU A 164 4.24 14.09 -23.89
C LEU A 164 4.48 13.22 -25.14
N PRO A 165 3.52 13.13 -26.07
CA PRO A 165 3.66 12.30 -27.26
C PRO A 165 4.86 12.69 -28.14
N PHE A 166 5.32 13.94 -28.07
CA PHE A 166 6.49 14.42 -28.80
C PHE A 166 7.81 13.76 -28.35
N MET A 167 7.88 13.33 -27.06
CA MET A 167 9.04 12.62 -26.51
C MET A 167 8.78 11.10 -26.32
N ALA A 168 7.80 10.55 -27.02
CA ALA A 168 7.41 9.15 -26.84
C ALA A 168 8.57 8.16 -27.11
N THR A 169 9.36 8.38 -28.16
CA THR A 169 10.46 7.47 -28.55
C THR A 169 11.55 7.33 -27.47
N PRO A 170 12.17 8.41 -26.96
CA PRO A 170 13.16 8.27 -25.91
C PRO A 170 12.57 7.77 -24.59
N ILE A 171 11.34 8.18 -24.23
CA ILE A 171 10.67 7.70 -23.02
C ILE A 171 10.38 6.20 -23.13
N ALA A 172 9.93 5.71 -24.30
CA ALA A 172 9.70 4.28 -24.52
C ALA A 172 10.99 3.45 -24.38
N ALA A 173 12.13 3.95 -24.87
CA ALA A 173 13.40 3.26 -24.72
C ALA A 173 13.81 3.13 -23.25
N VAL A 174 13.64 4.19 -22.46
CA VAL A 174 13.90 4.16 -21.00
C VAL A 174 12.93 3.23 -20.30
N LEU A 175 11.63 3.26 -20.63
CA LEU A 175 10.62 2.36 -20.06
C LEU A 175 10.97 0.90 -20.33
N ASN A 176 11.31 0.55 -21.56
CA ASN A 176 11.72 -0.82 -21.90
C ASN A 176 12.95 -1.27 -21.10
N SER A 177 13.96 -0.41 -20.98
CA SER A 177 15.14 -0.71 -20.17
C SER A 177 14.82 -0.93 -18.69
N LEU A 178 13.92 -0.13 -18.13
CA LEU A 178 13.48 -0.27 -16.73
C LEU A 178 12.65 -1.54 -16.52
N VAL A 179 11.75 -1.87 -17.44
CA VAL A 179 10.97 -3.12 -17.39
C VAL A 179 11.90 -4.33 -17.50
N PHE A 180 12.88 -4.29 -18.42
CA PHE A 180 13.87 -5.34 -18.54
C PHE A 180 14.69 -5.51 -17.26
N LEU A 181 15.14 -4.40 -16.66
CA LEU A 181 15.87 -4.41 -15.39
C LEU A 181 15.01 -5.01 -14.27
N LEU A 182 13.75 -4.59 -14.16
CA LEU A 182 12.80 -5.11 -13.16
C LEU A 182 12.65 -6.63 -13.31
N ASN A 183 12.37 -7.09 -14.53
CA ASN A 183 12.19 -8.51 -14.81
C ASN A 183 13.46 -9.31 -14.53
N SER A 184 14.63 -8.77 -14.88
CA SER A 184 15.93 -9.42 -14.63
C SER A 184 16.20 -9.56 -13.13
N VAL A 185 15.93 -8.52 -12.33
CA VAL A 185 16.06 -8.57 -10.87
C VAL A 185 15.12 -9.61 -10.28
N LEU A 186 13.86 -9.65 -10.71
CA LEU A 186 12.88 -10.62 -10.22
C LEU A 186 13.26 -12.05 -10.62
N ALA A 187 13.71 -12.28 -11.86
CA ALA A 187 14.15 -13.58 -12.32
C ALA A 187 15.39 -14.05 -11.56
N TRP A 188 16.35 -13.16 -11.31
CA TRP A 188 17.53 -13.49 -10.52
C TRP A 188 17.16 -13.87 -9.08
N VAL A 189 16.29 -13.10 -8.42
CA VAL A 189 15.83 -13.40 -7.05
C VAL A 189 15.06 -14.72 -7.00
N SER A 190 14.21 -15.00 -7.98
CA SER A 190 13.44 -16.25 -8.03
C SER A 190 14.32 -17.49 -8.25
N SER A 191 15.49 -17.32 -8.88
CA SER A 191 16.46 -18.42 -9.08
C SER A 191 17.29 -18.75 -7.85
N LEU A 192 17.28 -17.90 -6.80
CA LEU A 192 18.05 -18.15 -5.58
C LEU A 192 17.40 -19.30 -4.79
N PRO A 193 18.21 -20.30 -4.36
CA PRO A 193 17.72 -21.36 -3.51
C PRO A 193 17.25 -20.77 -2.17
N GLY A 194 16.02 -21.12 -1.73
CA GLY A 194 15.42 -20.58 -0.52
C GLY A 194 14.69 -19.24 -0.68
N SER A 195 14.50 -18.75 -1.92
CA SER A 195 13.69 -17.54 -2.18
C SER A 195 12.25 -17.70 -1.69
N CYS A 196 11.71 -18.91 -1.75
CA CYS A 196 10.37 -19.27 -1.35
C CYS A 196 10.36 -20.52 -0.49
N LEU A 197 9.66 -20.48 0.65
CA LEU A 197 9.34 -21.65 1.45
C LEU A 197 7.95 -22.17 1.06
N GLN A 198 7.88 -23.45 0.69
CA GLN A 198 6.61 -24.13 0.51
C GLN A 198 6.04 -24.49 1.89
N VAL A 199 4.92 -23.92 2.25
CA VAL A 199 4.24 -24.14 3.52
C VAL A 199 2.75 -24.33 3.22
N ALA A 200 2.17 -25.42 3.71
CA ALA A 200 0.75 -25.70 3.60
C ALA A 200 0.05 -25.55 4.97
N PRO A 201 -0.24 -24.32 5.42
CA PRO A 201 -0.89 -24.13 6.70
C PRO A 201 -2.36 -24.54 6.62
N THR A 202 -2.87 -25.07 7.74
CA THR A 202 -4.32 -25.30 7.90
C THR A 202 -5.01 -23.98 8.30
N ALA A 203 -6.33 -23.90 8.10
CA ALA A 203 -7.10 -22.73 8.53
C ALA A 203 -6.90 -22.40 10.02
N CYS A 204 -6.76 -23.43 10.86
CA CYS A 204 -6.51 -23.27 12.30
C CYS A 204 -5.17 -22.57 12.59
N THR A 205 -4.11 -22.87 11.81
CA THR A 205 -2.81 -22.23 11.97
C THR A 205 -2.85 -20.74 11.61
N VAL A 206 -3.62 -20.38 10.57
CA VAL A 206 -3.81 -18.97 10.18
C VAL A 206 -4.54 -18.19 11.27
N VAL A 207 -5.64 -18.74 11.79
CA VAL A 207 -6.40 -18.12 12.90
C VAL A 207 -5.49 -18.00 14.13
N GLY A 208 -4.71 -19.03 14.46
CA GLY A 208 -3.75 -19.01 15.56
C GLY A 208 -2.68 -17.92 15.40
N CYS A 209 -2.14 -17.73 14.20
CA CYS A 209 -1.18 -16.65 13.91
C CYS A 209 -1.78 -15.26 14.13
N TYR A 210 -3.02 -15.02 13.67
CA TYR A 210 -3.67 -13.73 13.89
C TYR A 210 -4.07 -13.50 15.35
N ALA A 211 -4.51 -14.53 16.06
CA ALA A 211 -4.78 -14.47 17.50
C ALA A 211 -3.50 -14.12 18.29
N LEU A 212 -2.38 -14.78 17.96
CA LEU A 212 -1.09 -14.53 18.58
C LEU A 212 -0.60 -13.10 18.27
N TYR A 213 -0.76 -12.66 17.02
CA TYR A 213 -0.45 -11.28 16.62
C TYR A 213 -1.29 -10.26 17.40
N TYR A 214 -2.59 -10.51 17.56
CA TYR A 214 -3.48 -9.67 18.35
C TYR A 214 -3.05 -9.62 19.82
N CYS A 215 -2.73 -10.77 20.44
CA CYS A 215 -2.21 -10.85 21.80
C CYS A 215 -0.92 -10.06 21.98
N VAL A 216 0.02 -10.17 21.04
CA VAL A 216 1.29 -9.40 21.07
C VAL A 216 1.06 -7.91 20.97
N LEU A 217 0.14 -7.47 20.10
CA LEU A 217 -0.23 -6.06 19.98
C LEU A 217 -0.88 -5.52 21.24
N GLN A 218 -1.78 -6.30 21.83
CA GLN A 218 -2.48 -5.94 23.07
C GLN A 218 -1.50 -5.88 24.25
N TYR A 219 -0.62 -6.88 24.39
CA TYR A 219 0.42 -6.91 25.40
C TYR A 219 1.34 -5.69 25.32
N ARG A 220 1.79 -5.30 24.11
CA ARG A 220 2.58 -4.08 23.90
C ARG A 220 1.83 -2.80 24.24
N ARG A 221 0.51 -2.75 24.02
CA ARG A 221 -0.32 -1.60 24.40
C ARG A 221 -0.40 -1.39 25.91
N TRP A 222 -0.40 -2.49 26.69
CA TRP A 222 -0.47 -2.44 28.16
C TRP A 222 0.88 -2.23 28.84
N ARG A 223 1.98 -2.64 28.20
CA ARG A 223 3.34 -2.61 28.78
C ARG A 223 4.24 -1.47 28.31
N LEU A 224 3.85 -0.66 27.34
CA LEU A 224 4.61 0.55 26.99
C LEU A 224 4.29 1.64 28.02
N PRO A 225 5.17 1.87 29.03
CA PRO A 225 4.97 2.94 29.99
C PRO A 225 4.97 4.28 29.22
N ARG A 226 4.20 5.25 29.70
CA ARG A 226 4.09 6.61 29.16
C ARG A 226 5.45 7.28 28.89
N PHE A 227 6.50 6.84 29.52
CA PHE A 227 7.89 7.29 29.34
C PHE A 227 8.43 7.12 27.92
N VAL A 228 8.02 6.11 27.15
CA VAL A 228 8.48 5.91 25.77
C VAL A 228 7.84 6.93 24.82
N TYR A 229 6.67 7.45 25.14
CA TYR A 229 6.05 8.54 24.38
C TYR A 229 6.76 9.88 24.62
N VAL A 230 7.29 10.11 25.81
CA VAL A 230 8.02 11.34 26.15
C VAL A 230 9.43 11.32 25.54
N ALA A 231 10.11 10.18 25.56
CA ALA A 231 11.44 10.03 24.93
C ALA A 231 11.41 10.08 23.39
N ALA A 232 10.25 9.85 22.75
CA ALA A 232 10.09 10.01 21.31
C ALA A 232 9.67 11.44 20.90
N LEU A 233 9.37 12.30 21.89
CA LEU A 233 8.95 13.69 21.72
C LEU A 233 10.09 14.69 22.00
N VAL A 234 11.23 14.25 22.54
CA VAL A 234 12.49 15.00 22.68
C VAL A 234 13.46 14.58 21.57
#